data_12e2ffe922977814bf71588603404eb2
#
_entry.id   12e2ffe922977814bf71588603404eb2
#
_cell.length_a   1.000
_cell.length_b   1.000
_cell.length_c   1.000
_cell.angle_alpha   90.00
_cell.angle_beta   90.00
_cell.angle_gamma   90.00
#
_symmetry.space_group_name_H-M   'P 1'
#
loop_
_entity.id
_entity.type
_entity.pdbx_description
1 polymer ?
#
loop_
_entity_poly.entity_id
_entity_poly.type
_entity_poly.pdbx_seq_one_letter_code
_entity_poly.pdbx_strand_id
1 'polypeptide(L)'
;MFGSSDALIRIDMSEFMEKFTVSRLVGAPPGYVGYEEGGQLSEKVRRNPYSVLLFDEIEKAHPDVFNILLQVLDDGHITDAQGRKVDFKQTIIIMTSNAGAQAIMEPKRLGFMSDNDEKKDYERMKGGVMEEVRRIFKPEFLNRIDDIMVFHVLNKEDIRKIVTLLLKTLEKRCAEQMEIHLTVTNAVKDFIAEKGSDNKYGARPVSYTHLRAHETD
;
A
#
# COMPACT_ATOMS: atom_id res chain seq x y z
N MET A 1 14.59 10.48 7.30
CA MET A 1 15.20 9.27 7.86
C MET A 1 16.02 8.54 6.80
N PHE A 2 15.51 8.23 5.64
CA PHE A 2 16.24 7.49 4.59
C PHE A 2 16.78 8.34 3.42
N GLY A 3 16.65 9.64 3.43
CA GLY A 3 17.31 10.65 2.55
C GLY A 3 17.10 10.54 1.03
N SER A 4 16.65 9.40 0.49
CA SER A 4 16.44 9.15 -0.93
C SER A 4 15.18 8.31 -1.17
N SER A 5 14.52 8.53 -2.31
CA SER A 5 13.43 7.66 -2.81
C SER A 5 13.89 6.23 -3.09
N ASP A 6 15.18 6.03 -3.35
CA ASP A 6 15.77 4.73 -3.65
C ASP A 6 15.81 3.80 -2.43
N ALA A 7 15.62 4.36 -1.22
CA ALA A 7 15.48 3.58 0.00
C ALA A 7 14.12 2.85 0.11
N LEU A 8 13.15 3.14 -0.76
CA LEU A 8 11.86 2.44 -0.81
C LEU A 8 11.95 1.25 -1.77
N ILE A 9 11.84 0.06 -1.22
CA ILE A 9 11.74 -1.20 -1.97
C ILE A 9 10.29 -1.65 -1.96
N ARG A 10 9.60 -1.44 -3.09
CA ARG A 10 8.21 -1.89 -3.26
C ARG A 10 8.18 -3.26 -3.92
N ILE A 11 7.34 -4.14 -3.40
CA ILE A 11 7.07 -5.48 -3.91
C ILE A 11 5.56 -5.68 -3.94
N ASP A 12 5.01 -5.92 -5.13
CA ASP A 12 3.59 -6.21 -5.33
C ASP A 12 3.36 -7.71 -5.12
N MET A 13 2.56 -8.05 -4.13
CA MET A 13 2.29 -9.44 -3.77
C MET A 13 1.39 -10.17 -4.75
N SER A 14 0.73 -9.46 -5.65
CA SER A 14 -0.01 -10.06 -6.76
C SER A 14 0.90 -10.85 -7.73
N GLU A 15 2.20 -10.53 -7.77
CA GLU A 15 3.19 -11.30 -8.55
C GLU A 15 3.61 -12.61 -7.86
N PHE A 16 3.25 -12.80 -6.59
CA PHE A 16 3.67 -13.93 -5.74
C PHE A 16 2.49 -14.78 -5.26
N MET A 17 1.47 -14.90 -6.09
CA MET A 17 0.28 -15.71 -5.81
C MET A 17 0.55 -17.22 -5.94
N GLU A 18 1.48 -17.60 -6.80
CA GLU A 18 1.79 -18.98 -7.11
C GLU A 18 3.05 -19.46 -6.38
N LYS A 19 3.06 -20.72 -5.95
CA LYS A 19 4.16 -21.29 -5.18
C LYS A 19 5.53 -21.16 -5.86
N PHE A 20 5.60 -21.34 -7.17
CA PHE A 20 6.86 -21.23 -7.92
C PHE A 20 7.40 -19.81 -7.96
N THR A 21 6.56 -18.78 -7.82
CA THR A 21 6.99 -17.37 -7.81
C THR A 21 7.64 -16.99 -6.48
N VAL A 22 7.34 -17.69 -5.38
CA VAL A 22 7.89 -17.42 -4.05
C VAL A 22 9.42 -17.56 -4.03
N SER A 23 9.97 -18.52 -4.79
CA SER A 23 11.43 -18.67 -4.92
C SER A 23 12.11 -17.42 -5.50
N ARG A 24 11.41 -16.59 -6.25
CA ARG A 24 11.94 -15.31 -6.75
C ARG A 24 12.21 -14.29 -5.64
N LEU A 25 11.59 -14.42 -4.46
CA LEU A 25 11.83 -13.51 -3.32
C LEU A 25 13.19 -13.77 -2.67
N VAL A 26 13.51 -15.05 -2.40
CA VAL A 26 14.70 -15.45 -1.64
C VAL A 26 15.76 -16.12 -2.51
N GLY A 27 15.44 -16.42 -3.76
CA GLY A 27 16.29 -17.13 -4.72
C GLY A 27 15.78 -18.54 -5.01
N ALA A 28 16.12 -19.06 -6.19
CA ALA A 28 15.83 -20.44 -6.58
C ALA A 28 16.90 -21.40 -6.02
N PRO A 29 16.54 -22.63 -5.62
CA PRO A 29 17.50 -23.64 -5.21
C PRO A 29 18.50 -24.00 -6.33
N PRO A 30 19.67 -24.56 -6.00
CA PRO A 30 20.65 -25.01 -6.99
C PRO A 30 20.01 -25.97 -8.01
N GLY A 31 20.28 -25.73 -9.29
CA GLY A 31 19.76 -26.54 -10.41
C GLY A 31 18.39 -26.05 -10.96
N TYR A 32 17.79 -25.04 -10.41
CA TYR A 32 16.59 -24.43 -10.95
C TYR A 32 16.91 -23.15 -11.72
N VAL A 33 16.04 -22.82 -12.71
CA VAL A 33 16.14 -21.58 -13.49
C VAL A 33 16.02 -20.38 -12.54
N GLY A 34 16.95 -19.40 -12.69
CA GLY A 34 17.00 -18.19 -11.84
C GLY A 34 17.88 -18.33 -10.59
N TYR A 35 18.61 -19.45 -10.40
CA TYR A 35 19.53 -19.61 -9.27
C TYR A 35 20.63 -18.53 -9.22
N GLU A 36 21.18 -18.17 -10.39
CA GLU A 36 22.26 -17.16 -10.48
C GLU A 36 21.76 -15.72 -10.25
N GLU A 37 20.48 -15.46 -10.49
CA GLU A 37 19.91 -14.12 -10.36
C GLU A 37 19.73 -13.69 -8.89
N GLY A 38 19.75 -14.66 -7.96
CA GLY A 38 19.45 -14.42 -6.54
C GLY A 38 17.98 -14.06 -6.30
N GLY A 39 17.61 -13.84 -5.04
CA GLY A 39 16.25 -13.45 -4.68
C GLY A 39 16.03 -11.94 -4.81
N GLN A 40 14.90 -11.54 -5.36
CA GLN A 40 14.57 -10.12 -5.54
C GLN A 40 14.57 -9.34 -4.22
N LEU A 41 14.00 -9.93 -3.17
CA LEU A 41 13.96 -9.32 -1.84
C LEU A 41 15.35 -9.37 -1.19
N SER A 42 15.97 -10.55 -1.15
CA SER A 42 17.26 -10.76 -0.50
C SER A 42 18.36 -9.89 -1.10
N GLU A 43 18.45 -9.80 -2.44
CA GLU A 43 19.46 -8.97 -3.11
C GLU A 43 19.22 -7.46 -2.91
N LYS A 44 17.96 -7.00 -2.98
CA LYS A 44 17.64 -5.58 -2.76
C LYS A 44 18.00 -5.14 -1.34
N VAL A 45 17.64 -5.95 -0.32
CA VAL A 45 17.94 -5.63 1.09
C VAL A 45 19.45 -5.74 1.36
N ARG A 46 20.12 -6.74 0.81
CA ARG A 46 21.56 -6.89 0.96
C ARG A 46 22.33 -5.67 0.41
N ARG A 47 21.86 -5.09 -0.69
CA ARG A 47 22.47 -3.88 -1.29
C ARG A 47 22.09 -2.60 -0.54
N ASN A 48 20.89 -2.56 0.03
CA ASN A 48 20.34 -1.40 0.73
C ASN A 48 19.81 -1.83 2.11
N PRO A 49 20.69 -2.08 3.10
CA PRO A 49 20.27 -2.58 4.40
C PRO A 49 19.41 -1.58 5.20
N TYR A 50 19.57 -0.29 4.93
CA TYR A 50 18.73 0.78 5.51
C TYR A 50 17.65 1.15 4.51
N SER A 51 16.54 0.44 4.53
CA SER A 51 15.46 0.63 3.57
C SER A 51 14.07 0.48 4.18
N VAL A 52 13.07 0.96 3.45
CA VAL A 52 11.66 0.72 3.72
C VAL A 52 11.17 -0.33 2.74
N LEU A 53 10.69 -1.46 3.26
CA LEU A 53 10.10 -2.54 2.47
C LEU A 53 8.59 -2.36 2.46
N LEU A 54 8.02 -2.15 1.29
CA LEU A 54 6.57 -2.05 1.09
C LEU A 54 6.08 -3.31 0.37
N PHE A 55 5.37 -4.17 1.10
CA PHE A 55 4.64 -5.30 0.53
C PHE A 55 3.20 -4.86 0.24
N ASP A 56 2.88 -4.69 -1.03
CA ASP A 56 1.59 -4.21 -1.48
C ASP A 56 0.65 -5.39 -1.74
N GLU A 57 -0.63 -5.27 -1.31
CA GLU A 57 -1.67 -6.31 -1.45
C GLU A 57 -1.29 -7.66 -0.84
N ILE A 58 -0.80 -7.64 0.42
CA ILE A 58 -0.25 -8.82 1.12
C ILE A 58 -1.25 -10.00 1.20
N GLU A 59 -2.55 -9.74 1.19
CA GLU A 59 -3.60 -10.78 1.19
C GLU A 59 -3.59 -11.67 -0.07
N LYS A 60 -2.95 -11.21 -1.16
CA LYS A 60 -2.84 -11.98 -2.41
C LYS A 60 -1.65 -12.95 -2.41
N ALA A 61 -0.73 -12.79 -1.47
CA ALA A 61 0.48 -13.59 -1.42
C ALA A 61 0.20 -15.07 -1.18
N HIS A 62 0.99 -15.94 -1.83
CA HIS A 62 0.98 -17.37 -1.51
C HIS A 62 1.33 -17.61 -0.03
N PRO A 63 0.76 -18.62 0.65
CA PRO A 63 1.04 -18.91 2.06
C PRO A 63 2.52 -19.04 2.43
N ASP A 64 3.36 -19.52 1.51
CA ASP A 64 4.80 -19.65 1.75
C ASP A 64 5.51 -18.29 1.90
N VAL A 65 4.96 -17.20 1.36
CA VAL A 65 5.46 -15.82 1.59
C VAL A 65 5.35 -15.46 3.06
N PHE A 66 4.24 -15.82 3.71
CA PHE A 66 4.06 -15.55 5.14
C PHE A 66 5.08 -16.28 6.00
N ASN A 67 5.50 -17.49 5.61
CA ASN A 67 6.57 -18.23 6.32
C ASN A 67 7.91 -17.48 6.23
N ILE A 68 8.22 -16.89 5.08
CA ILE A 68 9.42 -16.05 4.90
C ILE A 68 9.31 -14.78 5.76
N LEU A 69 8.16 -14.10 5.73
CA LEU A 69 7.94 -12.90 6.52
C LEU A 69 7.97 -13.18 8.03
N LEU A 70 7.43 -14.31 8.49
CA LEU A 70 7.54 -14.72 9.88
C LEU A 70 9.00 -14.86 10.30
N GLN A 71 9.83 -15.49 9.49
CA GLN A 71 11.27 -15.60 9.77
C GLN A 71 11.94 -14.22 9.84
N VAL A 72 11.58 -13.30 8.93
CA VAL A 72 12.08 -11.92 8.97
C VAL A 72 11.67 -11.21 10.26
N LEU A 73 10.38 -11.31 10.64
CA LEU A 73 9.82 -10.62 11.80
C LEU A 73 10.33 -11.21 13.13
N ASP A 74 10.57 -12.52 13.20
CA ASP A 74 11.06 -13.19 14.41
C ASP A 74 12.57 -13.09 14.59
N ASP A 75 13.33 -13.44 13.54
CA ASP A 75 14.78 -13.57 13.61
C ASP A 75 15.52 -12.30 13.15
N GLY A 76 14.82 -11.41 12.44
CA GLY A 76 15.42 -10.23 11.80
C GLY A 76 16.34 -10.57 10.64
N HIS A 77 16.31 -11.80 10.11
CA HIS A 77 17.13 -12.23 8.98
C HIS A 77 16.52 -13.42 8.25
N ILE A 78 16.92 -13.62 6.99
CA ILE A 78 16.64 -14.83 6.22
C ILE A 78 17.94 -15.40 5.68
N THR A 79 17.92 -16.69 5.33
CA THR A 79 18.97 -17.33 4.55
C THR A 79 18.49 -17.47 3.11
N ASP A 80 19.19 -16.86 2.18
CA ASP A 80 18.85 -16.96 0.76
C ASP A 80 19.21 -18.34 0.17
N ALA A 81 18.80 -18.59 -1.06
CA ALA A 81 19.06 -19.87 -1.74
C ALA A 81 20.55 -20.16 -1.97
N GLN A 82 21.42 -19.16 -1.86
CA GLN A 82 22.88 -19.31 -1.96
C GLN A 82 23.54 -19.55 -0.59
N GLY A 83 22.73 -19.70 0.48
CA GLY A 83 23.22 -19.92 1.84
C GLY A 83 23.70 -18.64 2.53
N ARG A 84 23.47 -17.46 1.96
CA ARG A 84 23.91 -16.19 2.55
C ARG A 84 22.83 -15.68 3.52
N LYS A 85 23.28 -15.20 4.66
CA LYS A 85 22.42 -14.57 5.66
C LYS A 85 22.18 -13.10 5.28
N VAL A 86 20.92 -12.71 5.12
CA VAL A 86 20.49 -11.35 4.80
C VAL A 86 19.82 -10.76 6.03
N ASP A 87 20.33 -9.63 6.51
CA ASP A 87 19.88 -8.94 7.73
C ASP A 87 18.80 -7.89 7.39
N PHE A 88 17.67 -7.95 8.11
CA PHE A 88 16.52 -7.05 7.99
C PHE A 88 16.34 -6.13 9.19
N LYS A 89 17.20 -6.21 10.22
CA LYS A 89 17.05 -5.47 11.48
C LYS A 89 17.06 -3.95 11.31
N GLN A 90 17.61 -3.46 10.21
CA GLN A 90 17.69 -2.03 9.90
C GLN A 90 16.63 -1.60 8.88
N THR A 91 15.66 -2.46 8.58
CA THR A 91 14.56 -2.16 7.65
C THR A 91 13.27 -1.81 8.39
N ILE A 92 12.46 -0.95 7.78
CA ILE A 92 11.07 -0.75 8.18
C ILE A 92 10.20 -1.55 7.22
N ILE A 93 9.34 -2.41 7.77
CA ILE A 93 8.44 -3.24 6.98
C ILE A 93 7.04 -2.65 7.03
N ILE A 94 6.49 -2.32 5.87
CA ILE A 94 5.14 -1.82 5.69
C ILE A 94 4.40 -2.83 4.81
N MET A 95 3.22 -3.23 5.24
CA MET A 95 2.34 -4.11 4.48
C MET A 95 1.01 -3.40 4.24
N THR A 96 0.52 -3.39 3.00
CA THR A 96 -0.82 -2.89 2.67
C THR A 96 -1.75 -4.04 2.36
N SER A 97 -3.02 -3.88 2.70
CA SER A 97 -4.06 -4.86 2.41
C SER A 97 -5.39 -4.18 2.15
N ASN A 98 -6.18 -4.77 1.26
CA ASN A 98 -7.57 -4.43 1.03
C ASN A 98 -8.54 -5.31 1.84
N ALA A 99 -8.02 -6.08 2.80
CA ALA A 99 -8.83 -6.90 3.70
C ALA A 99 -9.85 -6.04 4.45
N GLY A 100 -11.10 -6.49 4.47
CA GLY A 100 -12.18 -5.76 5.13
C GLY A 100 -12.75 -4.55 4.36
N ALA A 101 -12.33 -4.32 3.11
CA ALA A 101 -12.88 -3.22 2.29
C ALA A 101 -14.41 -3.28 2.19
N GLN A 102 -15.01 -4.47 2.13
CA GLN A 102 -16.46 -4.64 2.13
C GLN A 102 -17.11 -4.22 3.45
N ALA A 103 -16.47 -4.49 4.58
CA ALA A 103 -16.96 -4.06 5.89
C ALA A 103 -16.97 -2.53 6.05
N ILE A 104 -16.08 -1.84 5.32
CA ILE A 104 -16.03 -0.37 5.27
C ILE A 104 -17.15 0.17 4.39
N MET A 105 -17.43 -0.47 3.24
CA MET A 105 -18.40 -0.01 2.24
C MET A 105 -19.86 -0.31 2.63
N GLU A 106 -20.10 -1.38 3.38
CA GLU A 106 -21.42 -1.78 3.88
C GLU A 106 -21.48 -1.66 5.41
N PRO A 107 -21.56 -0.47 5.98
CA PRO A 107 -21.85 -0.35 7.39
C PRO A 107 -23.22 -0.99 7.62
N LYS A 108 -23.26 -2.12 8.35
CA LYS A 108 -24.51 -2.75 8.74
C LYS A 108 -25.38 -1.70 9.44
N ARG A 109 -26.38 -1.17 8.73
CA ARG A 109 -27.39 -0.26 9.26
C ARG A 109 -28.26 -1.05 10.24
N LEU A 110 -27.80 -1.26 11.44
CA LEU A 110 -28.59 -1.71 12.56
C LEU A 110 -28.86 -0.53 13.48
N GLY A 111 -30.02 0.09 13.22
CA GLY A 111 -30.78 0.83 14.22
C GLY A 111 -30.29 2.23 14.58
N PHE A 112 -31.18 3.21 14.32
CA PHE A 112 -31.24 4.57 14.87
C PHE A 112 -30.00 5.44 14.70
N MET A 113 -30.08 6.30 13.70
CA MET A 113 -29.23 7.47 13.52
C MET A 113 -29.32 8.37 14.77
N SER A 114 -28.25 8.42 15.53
CA SER A 114 -27.97 9.53 16.42
C SER A 114 -26.75 10.24 15.82
N ASP A 115 -26.98 11.40 15.26
CA ASP A 115 -25.97 12.38 14.87
C ASP A 115 -25.09 12.68 16.09
N ASN A 116 -23.86 12.22 16.14
CA ASN A 116 -22.79 12.81 16.96
C ASN A 116 -21.72 11.83 17.49
N ASP A 117 -21.25 10.85 16.73
CA ASP A 117 -20.06 10.15 17.24
C ASP A 117 -19.19 9.54 16.11
N GLU A 118 -18.55 10.39 15.31
CA GLU A 118 -17.57 9.95 14.28
C GLU A 118 -16.52 8.98 14.86
N LYS A 119 -16.18 9.14 16.15
CA LYS A 119 -15.26 8.22 16.84
C LYS A 119 -15.84 6.82 17.04
N LYS A 120 -17.13 6.73 17.41
CA LYS A 120 -17.79 5.43 17.61
C LYS A 120 -18.00 4.72 16.28
N ASP A 121 -18.31 5.46 15.23
CA ASP A 121 -18.46 4.90 13.90
C ASP A 121 -17.11 4.39 13.35
N TYR A 122 -16.02 5.11 13.60
CA TYR A 122 -14.68 4.66 13.28
C TYR A 122 -14.29 3.39 14.05
N GLU A 123 -14.52 3.34 15.36
CA GLU A 123 -14.20 2.16 16.18
C GLU A 123 -15.02 0.93 15.76
N ARG A 124 -16.29 1.12 15.40
CA ARG A 124 -17.15 0.05 14.89
C ARG A 124 -16.65 -0.46 13.54
N MET A 125 -16.33 0.43 12.62
CA MET A 125 -15.74 0.12 11.31
C MET A 125 -14.41 -0.63 11.50
N LYS A 126 -13.52 -0.12 12.35
CA LYS A 126 -12.25 -0.74 12.69
C LYS A 126 -12.44 -2.16 13.24
N GLY A 127 -13.44 -2.36 14.11
CA GLY A 127 -13.80 -3.68 14.62
C GLY A 127 -14.14 -4.66 13.51
N GLY A 128 -15.01 -4.27 12.57
CA GLY A 128 -15.40 -5.11 11.42
C GLY A 128 -14.22 -5.44 10.50
N VAL A 129 -13.36 -4.46 10.21
CA VAL A 129 -12.14 -4.68 9.43
C VAL A 129 -11.22 -5.67 10.14
N MET A 130 -11.02 -5.51 11.46
CA MET A 130 -10.16 -6.41 12.24
C MET A 130 -10.68 -7.84 12.32
N GLU A 131 -11.99 -8.06 12.27
CA GLU A 131 -12.57 -9.40 12.15
C GLU A 131 -12.20 -10.05 10.82
N GLU A 132 -12.30 -9.32 9.72
CA GLU A 132 -11.89 -9.85 8.39
C GLU A 132 -10.37 -10.09 8.31
N VAL A 133 -9.55 -9.20 8.87
CA VAL A 133 -8.10 -9.38 8.96
C VAL A 133 -7.75 -10.68 9.69
N ARG A 134 -8.44 -10.98 10.82
CA ARG A 134 -8.23 -12.21 11.59
C ARG A 134 -8.71 -13.48 10.87
N ARG A 135 -9.60 -13.36 9.87
CA ARG A 135 -10.01 -14.50 9.03
C ARG A 135 -9.00 -14.83 7.95
N ILE A 136 -8.34 -13.78 7.42
CA ILE A 136 -7.39 -13.92 6.30
C ILE A 136 -6.00 -14.29 6.81
N PHE A 137 -5.54 -13.63 7.87
CA PHE A 137 -4.19 -13.80 8.38
C PHE A 137 -4.17 -14.65 9.65
N LYS A 138 -3.20 -15.55 9.73
CA LYS A 138 -3.01 -16.39 10.91
C LYS A 138 -2.66 -15.56 12.14
N PRO A 139 -3.13 -15.96 13.35
CA PRO A 139 -2.83 -15.24 14.59
C PRO A 139 -1.32 -15.09 14.86
N GLU A 140 -0.52 -16.11 14.53
CA GLU A 140 0.94 -16.07 14.68
C GLU A 140 1.58 -14.93 13.88
N PHE A 141 1.07 -14.64 12.67
CA PHE A 141 1.54 -13.56 11.83
C PHE A 141 1.11 -12.19 12.39
N LEU A 142 -0.17 -12.05 12.75
CA LEU A 142 -0.70 -10.80 13.31
C LEU A 142 -0.01 -10.39 14.61
N ASN A 143 0.39 -11.36 15.43
CA ASN A 143 1.09 -11.11 16.71
C ASN A 143 2.54 -10.60 16.54
N ARG A 144 3.08 -10.62 15.32
CA ARG A 144 4.41 -10.10 15.00
C ARG A 144 4.37 -8.69 14.38
N ILE A 145 3.18 -8.18 14.13
CA ILE A 145 2.98 -6.83 13.59
C ILE A 145 2.90 -5.86 14.75
N ASP A 146 3.73 -4.82 14.73
CA ASP A 146 3.79 -3.81 15.80
C ASP A 146 2.53 -2.96 15.85
N ASP A 147 1.98 -2.56 14.69
CA ASP A 147 0.78 -1.73 14.60
C ASP A 147 -0.04 -2.01 13.34
N ILE A 148 -1.36 -1.94 13.47
CA ILE A 148 -2.32 -2.09 12.38
C ILE A 148 -3.15 -0.82 12.25
N MET A 149 -2.92 -0.07 11.18
CA MET A 149 -3.65 1.16 10.87
C MET A 149 -4.80 0.86 9.93
N VAL A 150 -6.01 1.24 10.33
CA VAL A 150 -7.21 1.13 9.49
C VAL A 150 -7.55 2.52 8.95
N PHE A 151 -7.56 2.67 7.63
CA PHE A 151 -7.92 3.92 6.98
C PHE A 151 -9.44 3.99 6.81
N HIS A 152 -10.01 5.16 7.06
CA HIS A 152 -11.42 5.45 6.82
C HIS A 152 -11.67 5.87 5.36
N VAL A 153 -12.92 5.81 4.95
CA VAL A 153 -13.33 6.35 3.64
C VAL A 153 -13.11 7.85 3.60
N LEU A 154 -12.57 8.34 2.48
CA LEU A 154 -12.34 9.77 2.29
C LEU A 154 -13.67 10.52 2.22
N ASN A 155 -13.83 11.54 3.03
CA ASN A 155 -14.95 12.45 2.97
C ASN A 155 -14.73 13.52 1.88
N LYS A 156 -15.76 14.34 1.60
CA LYS A 156 -15.68 15.38 0.55
C LYS A 156 -14.58 16.42 0.82
N GLU A 157 -14.32 16.74 2.08
CA GLU A 157 -13.28 17.69 2.47
C GLU A 157 -11.88 17.10 2.22
N ASP A 158 -11.69 15.82 2.50
CA ASP A 158 -10.44 15.13 2.26
C ASP A 158 -10.15 15.03 0.76
N ILE A 159 -11.17 14.70 -0.05
CA ILE A 159 -11.05 14.68 -1.52
C ILE A 159 -10.69 16.08 -2.05
N ARG A 160 -11.30 17.14 -1.52
CA ARG A 160 -10.96 18.51 -1.89
C ARG A 160 -9.52 18.89 -1.56
N LYS A 161 -9.01 18.45 -0.39
CA LYS A 161 -7.59 18.62 -0.02
C LYS A 161 -6.68 17.90 -0.99
N ILE A 162 -7.00 16.64 -1.35
CA ILE A 162 -6.24 15.85 -2.31
C ILE A 162 -6.20 16.54 -3.68
N VAL A 163 -7.36 16.97 -4.20
CA VAL A 163 -7.46 17.75 -5.46
C VAL A 163 -6.56 18.98 -5.40
N THR A 164 -6.58 19.70 -4.28
CA THR A 164 -5.76 20.91 -4.11
C THR A 164 -4.26 20.59 -4.17
N LEU A 165 -3.81 19.48 -3.57
CA LEU A 165 -2.42 19.05 -3.61
C LEU A 165 -1.99 18.63 -5.02
N LEU A 166 -2.85 17.86 -5.72
CA LEU A 166 -2.57 17.44 -7.10
C LEU A 166 -2.47 18.63 -8.05
N LEU A 167 -3.40 19.60 -7.92
CA LEU A 167 -3.37 20.81 -8.73
C LEU A 167 -2.14 21.68 -8.46
N LYS A 168 -1.70 21.81 -7.20
CA LYS A 168 -0.44 22.51 -6.88
C LYS A 168 0.77 21.84 -7.55
N THR A 169 0.80 20.51 -7.61
CA THR A 169 1.87 19.79 -8.30
C THR A 169 1.84 20.08 -9.80
N LEU A 170 0.63 20.14 -10.40
CA LEU A 170 0.44 20.49 -11.78
C LEU A 170 0.85 21.95 -12.07
N GLU A 171 0.38 22.91 -11.25
CA GLU A 171 0.75 24.33 -11.35
C GLU A 171 2.28 24.50 -11.35
N LYS A 172 2.97 23.79 -10.45
CA LYS A 172 4.43 23.79 -10.37
C LYS A 172 5.08 23.24 -11.64
N ARG A 173 4.60 22.10 -12.16
CA ARG A 173 5.12 21.50 -13.39
C ARG A 173 4.90 22.41 -14.62
N CYS A 174 3.72 23.02 -14.74
CA CYS A 174 3.43 23.98 -15.82
C CYS A 174 4.36 25.18 -15.78
N ALA A 175 4.62 25.73 -14.58
CA ALA A 175 5.52 26.86 -14.42
C ALA A 175 6.99 26.48 -14.72
N GLU A 176 7.46 25.33 -14.28
CA GLU A 176 8.87 24.92 -14.43
C GLU A 176 9.20 24.37 -15.82
N GLN A 177 8.25 23.65 -16.47
CA GLN A 177 8.52 22.96 -17.73
C GLN A 177 7.98 23.69 -18.96
N MET A 178 6.92 24.49 -18.79
CA MET A 178 6.21 25.14 -19.90
C MET A 178 6.19 26.66 -19.81
N GLU A 179 6.72 27.24 -18.74
CA GLU A 179 6.66 28.69 -18.44
C GLU A 179 5.20 29.23 -18.40
N ILE A 180 4.23 28.35 -18.10
CA ILE A 180 2.81 28.69 -18.01
C ILE A 180 2.40 28.86 -16.56
N HIS A 181 1.82 30.03 -16.24
CA HIS A 181 1.21 30.26 -14.93
C HIS A 181 -0.25 29.80 -14.93
N LEU A 182 -0.49 28.59 -14.43
CA LEU A 182 -1.83 28.03 -14.27
C LEU A 182 -2.43 28.54 -12.94
N THR A 183 -3.66 29.05 -13.00
CA THR A 183 -4.43 29.44 -11.82
C THR A 183 -5.76 28.70 -11.81
N VAL A 184 -6.01 27.90 -10.78
CA VAL A 184 -7.23 27.09 -10.66
C VAL A 184 -8.15 27.69 -9.59
N THR A 185 -9.37 28.06 -9.98
CA THR A 185 -10.36 28.62 -9.06
C THR A 185 -10.95 27.57 -8.11
N ASN A 186 -11.51 28.02 -6.97
CA ASN A 186 -12.16 27.10 -6.03
C ASN A 186 -13.35 26.36 -6.66
N ALA A 187 -14.12 27.00 -7.54
CA ALA A 187 -15.22 26.36 -8.25
C ALA A 187 -14.76 25.16 -9.09
N VAL A 188 -13.63 25.27 -9.77
CA VAL A 188 -13.02 24.16 -10.52
C VAL A 188 -12.54 23.05 -9.58
N LYS A 189 -11.94 23.39 -8.44
CA LYS A 189 -11.51 22.41 -7.43
C LYS A 189 -12.70 21.62 -6.89
N ASP A 190 -13.82 22.31 -6.60
CA ASP A 190 -15.03 21.68 -6.10
C ASP A 190 -15.68 20.79 -7.18
N PHE A 191 -15.71 21.24 -8.44
CA PHE A 191 -16.18 20.42 -9.56
C PHE A 191 -15.34 19.14 -9.75
N ILE A 192 -14.01 19.26 -9.72
CA ILE A 192 -13.12 18.10 -9.85
C ILE A 192 -13.33 17.14 -8.65
N ALA A 193 -13.48 17.67 -7.44
CA ALA A 193 -13.73 16.86 -6.26
C ALA A 193 -15.06 16.10 -6.34
N GLU A 194 -16.11 16.74 -6.86
CA GLU A 194 -17.43 16.13 -7.03
C GLU A 194 -17.42 15.05 -8.13
N LYS A 195 -16.81 15.33 -9.29
CA LYS A 195 -16.73 14.39 -10.42
C LYS A 195 -15.72 13.28 -10.22
N GLY A 196 -14.65 13.54 -9.47
CA GLY A 196 -13.58 12.59 -9.17
C GLY A 196 -13.82 11.75 -7.94
N SER A 197 -14.89 12.00 -7.16
CA SER A 197 -15.28 11.19 -6.02
C SER A 197 -16.18 10.05 -6.47
N ASP A 198 -15.71 8.83 -6.32
CA ASP A 198 -16.51 7.62 -6.48
C ASP A 198 -16.51 6.86 -5.15
N ASN A 199 -17.70 6.58 -4.63
CA ASN A 199 -17.85 5.84 -3.37
C ASN A 199 -17.17 4.46 -3.40
N LYS A 200 -16.97 3.90 -4.60
CA LYS A 200 -16.34 2.59 -4.79
C LYS A 200 -14.82 2.65 -4.98
N TYR A 201 -14.32 3.72 -5.62
CA TYR A 201 -12.92 3.85 -6.00
C TYR A 201 -12.19 4.98 -5.27
N GLY A 202 -12.88 5.68 -4.36
CA GLY A 202 -12.30 6.77 -3.56
C GLY A 202 -11.81 7.93 -4.43
N ALA A 203 -10.58 8.39 -4.20
CA ALA A 203 -9.95 9.47 -4.95
C ALA A 203 -9.13 8.98 -6.19
N ARG A 204 -9.13 7.69 -6.51
CA ARG A 204 -8.42 7.16 -7.70
C ARG A 204 -8.86 7.85 -9.01
N PRO A 205 -10.17 8.08 -9.26
CA PRO A 205 -10.59 8.78 -10.48
C PRO A 205 -9.99 10.17 -10.62
N VAL A 206 -9.72 10.87 -9.52
CA VAL A 206 -9.08 12.20 -9.53
C VAL A 206 -7.67 12.14 -10.15
N SER A 207 -6.92 11.09 -9.85
CA SER A 207 -5.58 10.89 -10.42
C SER A 207 -5.62 10.54 -11.92
N TYR A 208 -6.64 9.80 -12.35
CA TYR A 208 -6.82 9.43 -13.77
C TYR A 208 -7.34 10.57 -14.66
N THR A 209 -8.20 11.45 -14.13
CA THR A 209 -8.64 12.63 -14.89
C THR A 209 -7.49 13.58 -15.20
N HIS A 210 -6.45 13.56 -14.38
CA HIS A 210 -5.23 14.32 -14.62
C HIS A 210 -4.38 13.73 -15.79
N LEU A 211 -4.39 12.40 -15.97
CA LEU A 211 -3.66 11.74 -17.06
C LEU A 211 -4.41 11.83 -18.40
N ARG A 212 -5.75 11.82 -18.41
CA ARG A 212 -6.55 11.91 -19.64
C ARG A 212 -6.55 13.29 -20.31
N ALA A 213 -6.18 14.34 -19.61
CA ALA A 213 -5.99 15.65 -20.22
C ALA A 213 -4.80 15.69 -21.21
N HIS A 214 -3.98 14.65 -21.29
CA HIS A 214 -2.86 14.50 -22.21
C HIS A 214 -3.16 13.60 -23.43
N GLU A 215 -4.34 12.96 -23.50
CA GLU A 215 -4.68 12.01 -24.57
C GLU A 215 -5.72 12.56 -25.58
N THR A 216 -6.11 13.81 -25.45
CA THR A 216 -7.01 14.47 -26.43
C THR A 216 -6.30 15.65 -27.09
N ASP A 217 -5.37 15.33 -28.00
CA ASP A 217 -4.96 16.13 -29.13
C ASP A 217 -4.82 15.24 -30.37
#